data_9e7b1981a9788a80d07945db20e74059
#
_entry.id   9e7b1981a9788a80d07945db20e74059
#
_cell.length_a   1.000
_cell.length_b   1.000
_cell.length_c   1.000
_cell.angle_alpha   90.00
_cell.angle_beta   90.00
_cell.angle_gamma   90.00
#
_symmetry.space_group_name_H-M   'P 1'
#
loop_
_entity.id
_entity.type
_entity.pdbx_description
1 polymer ?
#
loop_
_entity_poly.entity_id
_entity_poly.type
_entity_poly.pdbx_seq_one_letter_code
_entity_poly.pdbx_strand_id
1 'polypeptide(L)'
;MTHEQCDKCGFDGARCNDGSLLDGLRELGPRWRELVQVAGSNLRVRPEPEVWSAIEYAAHSRDIIALHVYGVEQALALDEPVFPQIGDDLVEAAAANYGDADPDAVAAELATQASRLAQVADRSGNGRMVAGAHHR
;
A
#
# COMPACT_ATOMS: atom_id res chain seq x y z
N MET A 1 -18.63 17.34 1.44
CA MET A 1 -17.60 16.41 0.96
C MET A 1 -18.20 15.02 0.78
N THR A 2 -18.05 14.47 -0.39
CA THR A 2 -18.54 13.11 -0.68
C THR A 2 -17.45 12.10 -0.33
N HIS A 3 -17.86 11.01 0.29
CA HIS A 3 -16.96 9.89 0.59
C HIS A 3 -17.07 8.85 -0.51
N GLU A 4 -15.96 8.20 -0.81
CA GLU A 4 -15.96 7.13 -1.78
C GLU A 4 -16.73 5.93 -1.27
N GLN A 5 -17.52 5.35 -2.14
CA GLN A 5 -18.28 4.13 -1.87
C GLN A 5 -18.09 3.18 -3.04
N CYS A 6 -18.04 1.90 -2.73
CA CYS A 6 -17.93 0.86 -3.74
C CYS A 6 -19.02 -0.18 -3.55
N ASP A 7 -19.92 -0.25 -4.52
CA ASP A 7 -21.03 -1.19 -4.48
C ASP A 7 -20.58 -2.65 -4.62
N LYS A 8 -19.43 -2.87 -5.25
CA LYS A 8 -18.92 -4.22 -5.50
C LYS A 8 -18.31 -4.87 -4.27
N CYS A 9 -17.57 -4.11 -3.46
CA CYS A 9 -16.89 -4.66 -2.29
C CYS A 9 -17.45 -4.16 -0.97
N GLY A 10 -18.40 -3.22 -1.00
CA GLY A 10 -19.00 -2.66 0.20
C GLY A 10 -18.18 -1.59 0.89
N PHE A 11 -17.07 -1.15 0.27
CA PHE A 11 -16.26 -0.09 0.86
C PHE A 11 -17.07 1.19 1.00
N ASP A 12 -16.96 1.82 2.16
CA ASP A 12 -17.59 3.11 2.43
C ASP A 12 -16.61 3.98 3.23
N GLY A 13 -16.07 5.00 2.58
CA GLY A 13 -15.11 5.92 3.18
C GLY A 13 -15.67 6.69 4.38
N ALA A 14 -17.00 6.85 4.45
CA ALA A 14 -17.64 7.52 5.57
C ALA A 14 -17.51 6.73 6.89
N ARG A 15 -17.27 5.42 6.81
CA ARG A 15 -17.08 4.55 7.97
C ARG A 15 -15.64 4.48 8.45
N CYS A 16 -14.71 5.07 7.68
CA CYS A 16 -13.30 5.05 8.01
C CYS A 16 -12.93 6.25 8.85
N ASN A 17 -12.11 6.04 9.85
CA ASN A 17 -11.49 7.11 10.63
C ASN A 17 -9.98 6.87 10.69
N ASP A 18 -9.22 7.85 11.18
CA ASP A 18 -7.75 7.77 11.20
C ASP A 18 -7.25 6.55 11.95
N GLY A 19 -7.85 6.24 13.10
CA GLY A 19 -7.45 5.07 13.90
C GLY A 19 -7.69 3.76 13.17
N SER A 20 -8.85 3.59 12.54
CA SER A 20 -9.18 2.36 11.82
C SER A 20 -8.33 2.19 10.57
N LEU A 21 -8.00 3.29 9.88
CA LEU A 21 -7.11 3.25 8.71
C LEU A 21 -5.70 2.84 9.10
N LEU A 22 -5.16 3.39 10.19
CA LEU A 22 -3.83 3.03 10.68
C LEU A 22 -3.77 1.58 11.12
N ASP A 23 -4.80 1.11 11.81
CA ASP A 23 -4.90 -0.30 12.21
C ASP A 23 -4.96 -1.21 10.99
N GLY A 24 -5.72 -0.82 9.98
CA GLY A 24 -5.78 -1.56 8.72
C GLY A 24 -4.43 -1.66 8.03
N LEU A 25 -3.66 -0.56 8.01
CA LEU A 25 -2.30 -0.58 7.46
C LEU A 25 -1.40 -1.55 8.21
N ARG A 26 -1.48 -1.56 9.55
CA ARG A 26 -0.66 -2.45 10.38
C ARG A 26 -1.02 -3.92 10.19
N GLU A 27 -2.25 -4.22 9.80
CA GLU A 27 -2.72 -5.57 9.55
C GLU A 27 -2.36 -6.10 8.16
N LEU A 28 -1.94 -5.24 7.23
CA LEU A 28 -1.63 -5.65 5.85
C LEU A 28 -0.55 -6.71 5.78
N GLY A 29 0.53 -6.56 6.57
CA GLY A 29 1.61 -7.53 6.57
C GLY A 29 1.15 -8.94 6.93
N PRO A 30 0.55 -9.13 8.12
CA PRO A 30 0.03 -10.43 8.52
C PRO A 30 -0.99 -11.00 7.53
N ARG A 31 -1.88 -10.18 6.99
CA ARG A 31 -2.89 -10.61 6.03
C ARG A 31 -2.27 -11.11 4.73
N TRP A 32 -1.30 -10.38 4.20
CA TRP A 32 -0.61 -10.81 2.98
C TRP A 32 0.18 -12.09 3.21
N ARG A 33 0.83 -12.21 4.37
CA ARG A 33 1.56 -13.43 4.71
C ARG A 33 0.62 -14.64 4.71
N GLU A 34 -0.54 -14.49 5.32
CA GLU A 34 -1.56 -15.54 5.34
C GLU A 34 -2.02 -15.92 3.95
N LEU A 35 -2.34 -14.92 3.10
CA LEU A 35 -2.77 -15.16 1.73
C LEU A 35 -1.71 -15.89 0.91
N VAL A 36 -0.45 -15.50 1.05
CA VAL A 36 0.67 -16.14 0.35
C VAL A 36 0.81 -17.59 0.80
N GLN A 37 0.66 -17.88 2.08
CA GLN A 37 0.74 -19.23 2.61
C GLN A 37 -0.42 -20.09 2.12
N VAL A 38 -1.63 -19.54 2.13
CA VAL A 38 -2.84 -20.25 1.67
C VAL A 38 -2.77 -20.56 0.17
N ALA A 39 -2.15 -19.69 -0.62
CA ALA A 39 -2.01 -19.92 -2.06
C ALA A 39 -1.21 -21.19 -2.37
N GLY A 40 -0.20 -21.53 -1.57
CA GLY A 40 0.54 -22.77 -1.69
C GLY A 40 1.12 -22.97 -3.08
N SER A 41 0.79 -24.10 -3.72
CA SER A 41 1.27 -24.43 -5.06
C SER A 41 0.70 -23.52 -6.15
N ASN A 42 -0.36 -22.81 -5.88
CA ASN A 42 -0.98 -21.86 -6.82
C ASN A 42 -0.39 -20.46 -6.73
N LEU A 43 0.58 -20.23 -5.86
CA LEU A 43 1.16 -18.92 -5.61
C LEU A 43 1.59 -18.20 -6.88
N ARG A 44 2.18 -18.93 -7.83
CA ARG A 44 2.73 -18.38 -9.08
C ARG A 44 1.85 -18.62 -10.29
N VAL A 45 0.66 -19.17 -10.09
CA VAL A 45 -0.25 -19.50 -11.19
C VAL A 45 -1.21 -18.34 -11.43
N ARG A 46 -1.23 -17.84 -12.65
CA ARG A 46 -2.22 -16.86 -13.06
C ARG A 46 -3.54 -17.57 -13.35
N PRO A 47 -4.67 -17.18 -12.71
CA PRO A 47 -5.96 -17.79 -13.01
C PRO A 47 -6.42 -17.55 -14.45
N GLU A 48 -6.01 -16.41 -15.01
CA GLU A 48 -6.25 -16.01 -16.40
C GLU A 48 -4.97 -15.35 -16.91
N PRO A 49 -4.70 -15.35 -18.24
CA PRO A 49 -3.47 -14.74 -18.76
C PRO A 49 -3.29 -13.27 -18.37
N GLU A 50 -4.39 -12.53 -18.24
CA GLU A 50 -4.37 -11.10 -17.90
C GLU A 50 -4.56 -10.81 -16.42
N VAL A 51 -4.72 -11.85 -15.60
CA VAL A 51 -4.90 -11.71 -14.16
C VAL A 51 -3.63 -12.21 -13.45
N TRP A 52 -3.04 -11.35 -12.66
CA TRP A 52 -1.81 -11.70 -11.95
C TRP A 52 -2.02 -12.83 -10.94
N SER A 53 -0.95 -13.58 -10.69
CA SER A 53 -0.89 -14.56 -9.61
C SER A 53 -0.84 -13.86 -8.26
N ALA A 54 -1.02 -14.64 -7.19
CA ALA A 54 -0.98 -14.11 -5.83
C ALA A 54 0.38 -13.45 -5.52
N ILE A 55 1.50 -14.06 -5.92
CA ILE A 55 2.82 -13.48 -5.66
C ILE A 55 3.03 -12.17 -6.43
N GLU A 56 2.49 -12.08 -7.64
CA GLU A 56 2.58 -10.85 -8.43
C GLU A 56 1.83 -9.70 -7.74
N TYR A 57 0.63 -9.95 -7.24
CA TYR A 57 -0.13 -8.95 -6.48
C TYR A 57 0.57 -8.57 -5.18
N ALA A 58 1.14 -9.54 -4.48
CA ALA A 58 1.86 -9.27 -3.23
C ALA A 58 3.08 -8.37 -3.47
N ALA A 59 3.88 -8.68 -4.49
CA ALA A 59 5.05 -7.88 -4.84
C ALA A 59 4.65 -6.46 -5.29
N HIS A 60 3.59 -6.36 -6.07
CA HIS A 60 3.05 -5.06 -6.48
C HIS A 60 2.59 -4.25 -5.27
N SER A 61 1.88 -4.88 -4.35
CA SER A 61 1.41 -4.22 -3.13
C SER A 61 2.57 -3.69 -2.29
N ARG A 62 3.64 -4.50 -2.16
CA ARG A 62 4.88 -4.06 -1.49
C ARG A 62 5.43 -2.78 -2.12
N ASP A 63 5.53 -2.74 -3.43
CA ASP A 63 6.09 -1.60 -4.15
C ASP A 63 5.19 -0.36 -4.04
N ILE A 64 3.88 -0.54 -4.12
CA ILE A 64 2.92 0.56 -3.98
C ILE A 64 2.96 1.14 -2.57
N ILE A 65 3.04 0.30 -1.55
CA ILE A 65 3.14 0.78 -0.16
C ILE A 65 4.44 1.55 0.03
N ALA A 66 5.56 1.04 -0.50
CA ALA A 66 6.86 1.74 -0.42
C ALA A 66 6.80 3.12 -1.10
N LEU A 67 6.10 3.20 -2.23
CA LEU A 67 5.91 4.46 -2.94
C LEU A 67 5.10 5.44 -2.08
N HIS A 68 4.08 4.97 -1.40
CA HIS A 68 3.28 5.82 -0.50
C HIS A 68 4.09 6.29 0.70
N VAL A 69 4.94 5.42 1.27
CA VAL A 69 5.87 5.82 2.34
C VAL A 69 6.72 6.99 1.87
N TYR A 70 7.33 6.85 0.70
CA TYR A 70 8.15 7.90 0.11
C TYR A 70 7.36 9.18 -0.07
N GLY A 71 6.15 9.09 -0.63
CA GLY A 71 5.29 10.24 -0.87
C GLY A 71 4.94 11.00 0.41
N VAL A 72 4.56 10.29 1.46
CA VAL A 72 4.22 10.92 2.74
C VAL A 72 5.46 11.55 3.38
N GLU A 73 6.60 10.87 3.34
CA GLU A 73 7.85 11.42 3.87
C GLU A 73 8.25 12.70 3.16
N GLN A 74 8.10 12.76 1.83
CA GLN A 74 8.37 13.96 1.06
C GLN A 74 7.40 15.10 1.44
N ALA A 75 6.13 14.78 1.59
CA ALA A 75 5.11 15.76 1.98
C ALA A 75 5.39 16.35 3.36
N LEU A 76 5.95 15.55 4.28
CA LEU A 76 6.32 16.03 5.60
C LEU A 76 7.61 16.86 5.61
N ALA A 77 8.53 16.55 4.71
CA ALA A 77 9.86 17.17 4.69
C ALA A 77 9.92 18.46 3.89
N LEU A 78 9.07 18.61 2.88
CA LEU A 78 9.15 19.70 1.91
C LEU A 78 7.85 20.51 1.88
N ASP A 79 7.97 21.82 1.69
CA ASP A 79 6.81 22.72 1.53
C ASP A 79 6.09 22.46 0.21
N GLU A 80 6.85 22.21 -0.85
CA GLU A 80 6.33 21.94 -2.18
C GLU A 80 6.93 20.63 -2.70
N PRO A 81 6.42 19.49 -2.22
CA PRO A 81 6.98 18.20 -2.65
C PRO A 81 6.68 17.94 -4.13
N VAL A 82 7.68 17.41 -4.81
CA VAL A 82 7.57 16.97 -6.20
C VAL A 82 7.64 15.45 -6.21
N PHE A 83 6.61 14.83 -6.77
CA PHE A 83 6.55 13.37 -6.87
C PHE A 83 6.93 12.93 -8.27
N PRO A 84 7.74 11.87 -8.40
CA PRO A 84 8.10 11.37 -9.72
C PRO A 84 6.85 10.88 -10.47
N GLN A 85 6.83 11.16 -11.76
CA GLN A 85 5.82 10.59 -12.64
C GLN A 85 6.17 9.13 -12.89
N ILE A 86 5.23 8.24 -12.59
CA ILE A 86 5.43 6.82 -12.82
C ILE A 86 4.63 6.44 -14.06
N GLY A 87 5.35 6.24 -15.16
CA GLY A 87 4.73 5.82 -16.41
C GLY A 87 4.54 4.32 -16.49
N ASP A 88 3.76 3.91 -17.47
CA ASP A 88 3.46 2.49 -17.69
C ASP A 88 4.71 1.66 -17.92
N ASP A 89 5.74 2.24 -18.55
CA ASP A 89 7.01 1.55 -18.79
C ASP A 89 7.69 1.09 -17.51
N LEU A 90 7.67 1.94 -16.48
CA LEU A 90 8.28 1.60 -15.19
C LEU A 90 7.45 0.54 -14.46
N VAL A 91 6.13 0.64 -14.56
CA VAL A 91 5.23 -0.35 -13.97
C VAL A 91 5.45 -1.71 -14.62
N GLU A 92 5.52 -1.76 -15.93
CA GLU A 92 5.75 -3.00 -16.68
C GLU A 92 7.12 -3.60 -16.35
N ALA A 93 8.16 -2.77 -16.27
CA ALA A 93 9.51 -3.22 -15.94
C ALA A 93 9.57 -3.83 -14.53
N ALA A 94 8.93 -3.20 -13.56
CA ALA A 94 8.84 -3.74 -12.21
C ALA A 94 8.05 -5.05 -12.19
N ALA A 95 6.91 -5.09 -12.89
CA ALA A 95 6.03 -6.24 -12.92
C ALA A 95 6.69 -7.47 -13.55
N ALA A 96 7.64 -7.28 -14.46
CA ALA A 96 8.31 -8.37 -15.15
C ALA A 96 9.00 -9.35 -14.20
N ASN A 97 9.38 -8.91 -13.01
CA ASN A 97 10.09 -9.75 -12.03
C ASN A 97 9.21 -10.24 -10.88
N TYR A 98 7.96 -9.83 -10.83
CA TYR A 98 7.08 -10.17 -9.72
C TYR A 98 6.79 -11.67 -9.60
N GLY A 99 6.65 -12.35 -10.73
CA GLY A 99 6.35 -13.78 -10.73
C GLY A 99 7.43 -14.66 -10.11
N ASP A 100 8.67 -14.18 -10.08
CA ASP A 100 9.82 -14.91 -9.55
C ASP A 100 10.20 -14.47 -8.12
N ALA A 101 9.44 -13.55 -7.54
CA ALA A 101 9.76 -13.03 -6.22
C ALA A 101 9.68 -14.11 -5.14
N ASP A 102 10.54 -13.99 -4.12
CA ASP A 102 10.52 -14.90 -2.98
C ASP A 102 9.36 -14.52 -2.05
N PRO A 103 8.41 -15.43 -1.78
CA PRO A 103 7.23 -15.10 -1.00
C PRO A 103 7.53 -14.67 0.43
N ASP A 104 8.52 -15.29 1.07
CA ASP A 104 8.87 -14.92 2.45
C ASP A 104 9.49 -13.52 2.51
N ALA A 105 10.37 -13.21 1.56
CA ALA A 105 10.97 -11.88 1.45
C ALA A 105 9.92 -10.82 1.15
N VAL A 106 9.01 -11.09 0.20
CA VAL A 106 7.92 -10.16 -0.14
C VAL A 106 7.03 -9.90 1.07
N ALA A 107 6.64 -10.96 1.78
CA ALA A 107 5.78 -10.82 2.96
C ALA A 107 6.47 -9.99 4.05
N ALA A 108 7.75 -10.23 4.29
CA ALA A 108 8.52 -9.50 5.30
C ALA A 108 8.69 -8.03 4.91
N GLU A 109 9.04 -7.75 3.67
CA GLU A 109 9.21 -6.38 3.16
C GLU A 109 7.88 -5.62 3.16
N LEU A 110 6.80 -6.29 2.78
CA LEU A 110 5.47 -5.70 2.77
C LEU A 110 5.06 -5.33 4.20
N ALA A 111 5.28 -6.22 5.16
CA ALA A 111 4.97 -5.96 6.56
C ALA A 111 5.77 -4.76 7.10
N THR A 112 7.05 -4.70 6.77
CA THR A 112 7.92 -3.59 7.17
C THR A 112 7.44 -2.26 6.58
N GLN A 113 7.13 -2.25 5.29
CA GLN A 113 6.66 -1.04 4.61
C GLN A 113 5.27 -0.61 5.10
N ALA A 114 4.38 -1.55 5.34
CA ALA A 114 3.05 -1.23 5.85
C ALA A 114 3.11 -0.61 7.25
N SER A 115 3.96 -1.15 8.13
CA SER A 115 4.19 -0.58 9.47
C SER A 115 4.79 0.82 9.37
N ARG A 116 5.74 1.01 8.47
CA ARG A 116 6.36 2.31 8.25
C ARG A 116 5.35 3.32 7.71
N LEU A 117 4.50 2.91 6.77
CA LEU A 117 3.45 3.77 6.25
C LEU A 117 2.51 4.21 7.36
N ALA A 118 2.11 3.28 8.25
CA ALA A 118 1.27 3.62 9.39
C ALA A 118 1.95 4.65 10.31
N GLN A 119 3.25 4.50 10.56
CA GLN A 119 4.01 5.43 11.41
C GLN A 119 4.07 6.82 10.78
N VAL A 120 4.42 6.93 9.50
CA VAL A 120 4.54 8.24 8.84
C VAL A 120 3.17 8.88 8.64
N ALA A 121 2.13 8.10 8.38
CA ALA A 121 0.77 8.59 8.25
C ALA A 121 0.26 9.13 9.60
N ASP A 122 0.59 8.44 10.70
CA ASP A 122 0.23 8.89 12.05
C ASP A 122 0.90 10.23 12.36
N ARG A 123 2.19 10.38 12.07
CA ARG A 123 2.90 11.65 12.23
C ARG A 123 2.29 12.75 11.35
N SER A 124 1.93 12.40 10.12
CA SER A 124 1.27 13.34 9.20
C SER A 124 -0.06 13.83 9.75
N GLY A 125 -0.87 12.91 10.32
CA GLY A 125 -2.14 13.26 10.95
C GLY A 125 -1.95 14.20 12.13
N ASN A 126 -1.00 13.92 13.01
CA ASN A 126 -0.67 14.75 14.16
C ASN A 126 -0.13 16.11 13.71
N GLY A 127 0.79 16.12 12.73
CA GLY A 127 1.33 17.34 12.16
C GLY A 127 0.25 18.17 11.47
N ARG A 128 -0.67 17.51 10.80
CA ARG A 128 -1.78 18.19 10.12
C ARG A 128 -2.72 18.84 11.12
N MET A 129 -2.98 18.21 12.25
CA MET A 129 -3.80 18.81 13.32
C MET A 129 -3.18 20.10 13.81
N VAL A 130 -1.88 20.11 14.09
CA VAL A 130 -1.14 21.29 14.52
C VAL A 130 -1.13 22.37 13.43
N ALA A 131 -0.77 21.98 12.20
CA ALA A 131 -0.73 22.88 11.06
C ALA A 131 -2.11 23.43 10.72
N GLY A 132 -3.16 22.61 10.82
CA GLY A 132 -4.54 23.02 10.58
C GLY A 132 -5.00 24.12 11.51
N ALA A 133 -4.55 24.08 12.75
CA ALA A 133 -4.86 25.12 13.73
C ALA A 133 -4.26 26.49 13.33
N HIS A 134 -3.16 26.48 12.58
CA HIS A 134 -2.51 27.70 12.11
C HIS A 134 -3.03 28.19 10.77
N HIS A 135 -3.58 27.32 9.95
CA HIS A 135 -4.02 27.65 8.59
C HIS A 135 -5.49 28.01 8.47
N ARG A 136 -6.21 27.99 9.57
CA ARG A 136 -7.66 28.27 9.57
C ARG A 136 -8.04 29.53 10.34
#